data_1010da685aa64ca420eed527690a1954
#
_entry.id   1010da685aa64ca420eed527690a1954
#
_cell.length_a   1.000
_cell.length_b   1.000
_cell.length_c   1.000
_cell.angle_alpha   90.00
_cell.angle_beta   90.00
_cell.angle_gamma   90.00
#
_symmetry.space_group_name_H-M   'P 1'
#
loop_
_entity.id
_entity.type
_entity.pdbx_description
1 polymer ?
#
loop_
_entity_poly.entity_id
_entity_poly.type
_entity_poly.pdbx_seq_one_letter_code
_entity_poly.pdbx_strand_id
1 'polypeptide(L)'
;MAKIGSEGVKLLMADSTNSLSEGFSKSESVVDEQITDIIRAHNGRVIIATFASNIFRLKHIIESCQENNRKIITFGRSMENAIEIALNNGLIEDKTIFIDANQAKDMKHKEVCILCTGTQGEPLAALSRIANGTHKQISLLPDDLVVFSSSAIPGNASSINNVINKLY
;
A
#
# COMPACT_ATOMS: atom_id res chain seq x y z
N MET A 1 3.05 -3.85 28.80
CA MET A 1 2.67 -5.27 29.05
C MET A 1 2.93 -5.68 30.50
N ALA A 2 4.16 -5.60 31.04
CA ALA A 2 4.47 -6.02 32.42
C ALA A 2 3.59 -5.36 33.49
N LYS A 3 3.37 -4.04 33.45
CA LYS A 3 2.50 -3.31 34.37
C LYS A 3 1.05 -3.84 34.36
N ILE A 4 0.48 -4.03 33.16
CA ILE A 4 -0.88 -4.58 33.00
C ILE A 4 -0.94 -6.02 33.52
N GLY A 5 0.09 -6.82 33.24
CA GLY A 5 0.19 -8.21 33.73
C GLY A 5 0.24 -8.30 35.25
N SER A 6 0.91 -7.36 35.94
CA SER A 6 0.98 -7.33 37.41
C SER A 6 -0.35 -6.97 38.10
N GLU A 7 -1.24 -6.28 37.40
CA GLU A 7 -2.60 -5.94 37.88
C GLU A 7 -3.61 -7.08 37.66
N GLY A 8 -3.23 -8.10 36.89
CA GLY A 8 -4.06 -9.24 36.53
C GLY A 8 -4.92 -8.99 35.30
N VAL A 9 -4.93 -9.94 34.36
CA VAL A 9 -5.69 -9.90 33.11
C VAL A 9 -6.71 -11.02 33.08
N LYS A 10 -8.00 -10.71 32.99
CA LYS A 10 -9.07 -11.72 32.92
C LYS A 10 -9.13 -12.41 31.54
N LEU A 11 -8.81 -11.72 30.48
CA LEU A 11 -8.81 -12.24 29.10
C LEU A 11 -7.72 -11.55 28.29
N LEU A 12 -6.82 -12.35 27.70
CA LEU A 12 -5.86 -11.87 26.70
C LEU A 12 -6.35 -12.28 25.31
N MET A 13 -6.54 -11.28 24.46
CA MET A 13 -6.81 -11.47 23.03
C MET A 13 -5.61 -10.98 22.24
N ALA A 14 -4.95 -11.88 21.52
CA ALA A 14 -3.75 -11.57 20.74
C ALA A 14 -3.84 -12.18 19.35
N ASP A 15 -3.32 -11.43 18.34
CA ASP A 15 -3.08 -12.01 17.03
C ASP A 15 -1.99 -13.08 17.10
N SER A 16 -2.18 -14.15 16.37
CA SER A 16 -1.26 -15.29 16.32
C SER A 16 -0.83 -15.66 14.90
N THR A 17 -1.06 -14.80 13.93
CA THR A 17 -0.84 -15.09 12.49
C THR A 17 0.58 -15.61 12.22
N ASN A 18 1.59 -15.01 12.82
CA ASN A 18 3.00 -15.40 12.67
C ASN A 18 3.61 -16.01 13.93
N SER A 19 2.82 -16.56 14.83
CA SER A 19 3.29 -17.08 16.12
C SER A 19 4.31 -18.21 16.02
N LEU A 20 4.34 -18.95 14.92
CA LEU A 20 5.29 -20.04 14.64
C LEU A 20 6.52 -19.59 13.84
N SER A 21 6.57 -18.33 13.41
CA SER A 21 7.70 -17.78 12.67
C SER A 21 8.80 -17.33 13.65
N GLU A 22 10.02 -17.80 13.43
CA GLU A 22 11.17 -17.39 14.23
C GLU A 22 11.54 -15.93 13.97
N GLY A 23 12.00 -15.23 15.02
CA GLY A 23 12.49 -13.85 14.94
C GLY A 23 11.48 -12.82 15.37
N PHE A 24 11.69 -11.61 14.91
CA PHE A 24 10.86 -10.44 15.26
C PHE A 24 10.44 -9.70 13.99
N SER A 25 9.21 -9.18 13.98
CA SER A 25 8.77 -8.26 12.95
C SER A 25 9.59 -6.97 13.01
N LYS A 26 10.02 -6.47 11.86
CA LYS A 26 10.67 -5.15 11.79
C LYS A 26 9.70 -4.06 12.23
N SER A 27 10.24 -2.98 12.81
CA SER A 27 9.44 -1.80 13.14
C SER A 27 8.82 -1.22 11.87
N GLU A 28 7.62 -0.66 12.00
CA GLU A 28 6.96 0.07 10.92
C GLU A 28 7.84 1.20 10.36
N SER A 29 8.60 1.89 11.22
CA SER A 29 9.54 2.94 10.80
C SER A 29 10.61 2.47 9.81
N VAL A 30 11.08 1.24 9.92
CA VAL A 30 12.04 0.68 8.94
C VAL A 30 11.38 0.45 7.58
N VAL A 31 10.12 0.03 7.57
CA VAL A 31 9.34 -0.14 6.33
C VAL A 31 9.08 1.22 5.68
N ASP A 32 8.77 2.21 6.49
CA ASP A 32 8.51 3.58 6.06
C ASP A 32 9.73 4.21 5.38
N GLU A 33 10.92 4.08 5.97
CA GLU A 33 12.18 4.54 5.37
C GLU A 33 12.43 3.86 4.00
N GLN A 34 12.23 2.55 3.92
CA GLN A 34 12.40 1.81 2.66
C GLN A 34 11.41 2.27 1.57
N ILE A 35 10.15 2.52 1.93
CA ILE A 35 9.14 3.02 0.98
C ILE A 35 9.53 4.43 0.49
N THR A 36 9.99 5.30 1.38
CA THR A 36 10.46 6.64 1.03
C THR A 36 11.64 6.59 0.05
N ASP A 37 12.61 5.72 0.32
CA ASP A 37 13.77 5.54 -0.57
C ASP A 37 13.37 5.04 -1.95
N ILE A 38 12.43 4.09 -2.03
CA ILE A 38 11.87 3.59 -3.29
C ILE A 38 11.18 4.72 -4.07
N ILE A 39 10.32 5.49 -3.40
CA ILE A 39 9.59 6.61 -4.01
C ILE A 39 10.55 7.67 -4.55
N ARG A 40 11.62 7.96 -3.80
CA ARG A 40 12.63 8.95 -4.16
C ARG A 40 13.51 8.50 -5.33
N ALA A 41 13.94 7.24 -5.32
CA ALA A 41 14.95 6.74 -6.26
C ALA A 41 14.38 6.42 -7.65
N HIS A 42 13.09 6.06 -7.74
CA HIS A 42 12.53 5.56 -8.99
C HIS A 42 12.13 6.68 -9.96
N ASN A 43 12.54 6.57 -11.24
CA ASN A 43 12.26 7.57 -12.27
C ASN A 43 10.97 7.32 -13.08
N GLY A 44 10.32 6.17 -12.91
CA GLY A 44 9.02 5.82 -13.49
C GLY A 44 7.87 6.03 -12.51
N ARG A 45 6.68 5.50 -12.87
CA ARG A 45 5.54 5.43 -11.94
C ARG A 45 5.82 4.39 -10.86
N VAL A 46 5.39 4.69 -9.64
CA VAL A 46 5.43 3.72 -8.53
C VAL A 46 4.01 3.25 -8.24
N ILE A 47 3.79 1.95 -8.27
CA ILE A 47 2.50 1.32 -7.96
C ILE A 47 2.66 0.61 -6.62
N ILE A 48 2.03 1.13 -5.57
CA ILE A 48 2.13 0.57 -4.22
C ILE A 48 0.83 -0.12 -3.87
N ALA A 49 0.90 -1.43 -3.66
CA ALA A 49 -0.20 -2.20 -3.11
C ALA A 49 -0.02 -2.35 -1.60
N THR A 50 -1.04 -1.96 -0.83
CA THR A 50 -1.03 -2.05 0.63
C THR A 50 -2.41 -2.34 1.19
N PHE A 51 -2.48 -2.69 2.48
CA PHE A 51 -3.76 -2.82 3.18
C PHE A 51 -4.38 -1.45 3.45
N ALA A 52 -5.62 -1.26 3.03
CA ALA A 52 -6.37 -0.03 3.29
C ALA A 52 -6.61 0.22 4.79
N SER A 53 -6.57 -0.81 5.62
CA SER A 53 -6.74 -0.70 7.07
C SER A 53 -5.50 -0.18 7.81
N ASN A 54 -4.33 -0.18 7.18
CA ASN A 54 -3.11 0.37 7.80
C ASN A 54 -2.99 1.87 7.51
N ILE A 55 -3.78 2.66 8.24
CA ILE A 55 -3.87 4.12 8.06
C ILE A 55 -2.53 4.82 8.28
N PHE A 56 -1.71 4.35 9.21
CA PHE A 56 -0.38 4.96 9.47
C PHE A 56 0.55 4.78 8.26
N ARG A 57 0.56 3.59 7.66
CA ARG A 57 1.33 3.33 6.43
C ARG A 57 0.81 4.15 5.25
N LEU A 58 -0.52 4.27 5.11
CA LEU A 58 -1.11 5.14 4.08
C LEU A 58 -0.65 6.59 4.26
N LYS A 59 -0.73 7.13 5.48
CA LYS A 59 -0.27 8.47 5.79
C LYS A 59 1.20 8.64 5.40
N HIS A 60 2.06 7.71 5.80
CA HIS A 60 3.48 7.77 5.49
C HIS A 60 3.79 7.74 3.99
N ILE A 61 3.11 6.85 3.23
CA ILE A 61 3.22 6.81 1.76
C ILE A 61 2.82 8.17 1.14
N ILE A 62 1.74 8.77 1.64
CA ILE A 62 1.24 10.05 1.16
C ILE A 62 2.25 11.17 1.45
N GLU A 63 2.77 11.25 2.67
CA GLU A 63 3.80 12.22 3.06
C GLU A 63 5.07 12.05 2.20
N SER A 64 5.52 10.81 2.00
CA SER A 64 6.66 10.51 1.13
C SER A 64 6.42 10.93 -0.33
N CYS A 65 5.21 10.78 -0.84
CA CYS A 65 4.85 11.26 -2.18
C CYS A 65 4.85 12.78 -2.25
N GLN A 66 4.36 13.49 -1.22
CA GLN A 66 4.40 14.95 -1.13
C GLN A 66 5.83 15.47 -1.17
N GLU A 67 6.71 14.93 -0.34
CA GLU A 67 8.12 15.30 -0.26
C GLU A 67 8.87 15.08 -1.59
N ASN A 68 8.44 14.10 -2.38
CA ASN A 68 9.07 13.74 -3.65
C ASN A 68 8.29 14.27 -4.87
N ASN A 69 7.35 15.20 -4.68
CA ASN A 69 6.55 15.83 -5.74
C ASN A 69 5.79 14.82 -6.63
N ARG A 70 5.28 13.74 -6.03
CA ARG A 70 4.43 12.77 -6.72
C ARG A 70 2.96 13.02 -6.40
N LYS A 71 2.11 13.02 -7.40
CA LYS A 71 0.65 12.97 -7.24
C LYS A 71 0.20 11.52 -7.10
N ILE A 72 -0.89 11.31 -6.40
CA ILE A 72 -1.39 9.97 -6.06
C ILE A 72 -2.72 9.72 -6.78
N ILE A 73 -2.78 8.59 -7.48
CA ILE A 73 -4.03 8.00 -7.97
C ILE A 73 -4.39 6.84 -7.06
N THR A 74 -5.63 6.74 -6.65
CA THR A 74 -6.08 5.66 -5.76
C THR A 74 -7.01 4.70 -6.48
N PHE A 75 -6.83 3.40 -6.25
CA PHE A 75 -7.70 2.37 -6.79
C PHE A 75 -8.07 1.32 -5.75
N GLY A 76 -9.35 1.07 -5.66
CA GLY A 76 -9.96 0.11 -4.77
C GLY A 76 -10.87 0.79 -3.75
N ARG A 77 -12.15 0.36 -3.72
CA ARG A 77 -13.18 0.98 -2.87
C ARG A 77 -12.76 1.12 -1.40
N SER A 78 -12.13 0.09 -0.83
CA SER A 78 -11.67 0.16 0.56
C SER A 78 -10.52 1.15 0.75
N MET A 79 -9.65 1.33 -0.27
CA MET A 79 -8.59 2.32 -0.27
C MET A 79 -9.15 3.74 -0.31
N GLU A 80 -10.07 3.99 -1.22
CA GLU A 80 -10.74 5.28 -1.38
C GLU A 80 -11.49 5.67 -0.10
N ASN A 81 -12.24 4.74 0.49
CA ASN A 81 -12.93 4.96 1.76
C ASN A 81 -11.97 5.27 2.92
N ALA A 82 -10.86 4.53 3.02
CA ALA A 82 -9.86 4.75 4.08
C ALA A 82 -9.23 6.14 3.98
N ILE A 83 -8.91 6.57 2.76
CA ILE A 83 -8.36 7.91 2.50
C ILE A 83 -9.39 8.99 2.81
N GLU A 84 -10.64 8.82 2.41
CA GLU A 84 -11.72 9.75 2.74
C GLU A 84 -11.91 9.90 4.26
N ILE A 85 -11.92 8.79 5.00
CA ILE A 85 -11.98 8.81 6.46
C ILE A 85 -10.76 9.54 7.06
N ALA A 86 -9.56 9.27 6.56
CA ALA A 86 -8.34 9.90 7.03
C ALA A 86 -8.33 11.42 6.79
N LEU A 87 -8.80 11.87 5.63
CA LEU A 87 -8.98 13.28 5.29
C LEU A 87 -10.02 13.95 6.21
N ASN A 88 -11.18 13.31 6.40
CA ASN A 88 -12.26 13.86 7.22
C ASN A 88 -11.91 13.97 8.71
N ASN A 89 -10.95 13.14 9.17
CA ASN A 89 -10.45 13.19 10.56
C ASN A 89 -9.14 13.97 10.71
N GLY A 90 -8.67 14.67 9.68
CA GLY A 90 -7.45 15.49 9.73
C GLY A 90 -6.14 14.70 9.88
N LEU A 91 -6.15 13.39 9.58
CA LEU A 91 -4.93 12.58 9.55
C LEU A 91 -4.11 12.82 8.26
N ILE A 92 -4.78 13.22 7.20
CA ILE A 92 -4.21 13.70 5.94
C ILE A 92 -4.77 15.10 5.72
N GLU A 93 -3.90 16.09 5.53
CA GLU A 93 -4.31 17.50 5.44
C GLU A 93 -4.48 17.95 3.98
N ASP A 94 -3.55 17.55 3.11
CA ASP A 94 -3.53 18.00 1.72
C ASP A 94 -4.31 17.06 0.80
N LYS A 95 -5.50 17.49 0.38
CA LYS A 95 -6.32 16.80 -0.61
C LYS A 95 -5.79 16.94 -2.04
N THR A 96 -4.97 17.97 -2.31
CA THR A 96 -4.52 18.29 -3.68
C THR A 96 -3.49 17.32 -4.23
N ILE A 97 -2.95 16.45 -3.36
CA ILE A 97 -2.05 15.38 -3.77
C ILE A 97 -2.77 14.30 -4.59
N PHE A 98 -4.06 14.10 -4.34
CA PHE A 98 -4.86 13.09 -5.04
C PHE A 98 -5.39 13.63 -6.36
N ILE A 99 -5.20 12.85 -7.40
CA ILE A 99 -5.67 13.17 -8.77
C ILE A 99 -6.40 11.97 -9.36
N ASP A 100 -7.19 12.21 -10.40
CA ASP A 100 -7.76 11.12 -11.18
C ASP A 100 -6.79 10.61 -12.27
N ALA A 101 -7.09 9.42 -12.83
CA ALA A 101 -6.25 8.79 -13.83
C ALA A 101 -6.14 9.59 -15.15
N ASN A 102 -7.11 10.45 -15.45
CA ASN A 102 -7.05 11.28 -16.68
C ASN A 102 -6.07 12.42 -16.49
N GLN A 103 -6.05 13.05 -15.31
CA GLN A 103 -5.10 14.12 -14.99
C GLN A 103 -3.65 13.63 -15.04
N ALA A 104 -3.41 12.37 -14.70
CA ALA A 104 -2.07 11.79 -14.74
C ALA A 104 -1.51 11.50 -16.14
N LYS A 105 -2.35 11.48 -17.18
CA LYS A 105 -1.92 11.16 -18.56
C LYS A 105 -0.89 12.12 -19.13
N ASP A 106 -0.97 13.38 -18.71
CA ASP A 106 -0.08 14.45 -19.19
C ASP A 106 1.09 14.72 -18.24
N MET A 107 1.20 13.96 -17.16
CA MET A 107 2.27 14.09 -16.17
C MET A 107 3.48 13.23 -16.53
N LYS A 108 4.65 13.64 -16.05
CA LYS A 108 5.84 12.79 -16.13
C LYS A 108 5.67 11.58 -15.23
N HIS A 109 6.10 10.41 -15.68
CA HIS A 109 5.96 9.15 -14.94
C HIS A 109 6.52 9.24 -13.51
N LYS A 110 7.67 9.91 -13.33
CA LYS A 110 8.28 10.12 -12.01
C LYS A 110 7.44 10.99 -11.04
N GLU A 111 6.42 11.66 -11.54
CA GLU A 111 5.53 12.50 -10.75
C GLU A 111 4.23 11.77 -10.35
N VAL A 112 4.11 10.48 -10.68
CA VAL A 112 2.90 9.69 -10.43
C VAL A 112 3.19 8.52 -9.49
N CYS A 113 2.35 8.38 -8.47
CA CYS A 113 2.24 7.21 -7.62
C CYS A 113 0.82 6.64 -7.72
N ILE A 114 0.69 5.33 -7.83
CA ILE A 114 -0.59 4.62 -7.83
C ILE A 114 -0.70 3.85 -6.53
N LEU A 115 -1.67 4.17 -5.70
CA LEU A 115 -1.94 3.51 -4.43
C LEU A 115 -3.16 2.60 -4.59
N CYS A 116 -3.00 1.30 -4.35
CA CYS A 116 -4.06 0.35 -4.64
C CYS A 116 -4.17 -0.80 -3.64
N THR A 117 -5.29 -1.51 -3.71
CA THR A 117 -5.52 -2.77 -3.00
C THR A 117 -5.07 -3.97 -3.83
N GLY A 118 -4.92 -5.14 -3.21
CA GLY A 118 -4.64 -6.39 -3.91
C GLY A 118 -3.33 -7.06 -3.53
N THR A 119 -2.86 -6.82 -2.30
CA THR A 119 -1.60 -7.38 -1.78
C THR A 119 -1.63 -8.88 -1.57
N GLN A 120 -2.82 -9.49 -1.50
CA GLN A 120 -2.99 -10.92 -1.24
C GLN A 120 -3.39 -11.72 -2.49
N GLY A 121 -3.34 -11.09 -3.67
CA GLY A 121 -3.67 -11.73 -4.93
C GLY A 121 -5.17 -11.94 -5.15
N GLU A 122 -6.02 -11.12 -4.47
CA GLU A 122 -7.47 -11.19 -4.63
C GLU A 122 -7.86 -10.87 -6.08
N PRO A 123 -8.64 -11.71 -6.76
CA PRO A 123 -8.88 -11.59 -8.20
C PRO A 123 -9.54 -10.27 -8.63
N LEU A 124 -10.41 -9.72 -7.77
CA LEU A 124 -11.16 -8.49 -8.06
C LEU A 124 -10.47 -7.22 -7.55
N ALA A 125 -9.34 -7.36 -6.85
CA ALA A 125 -8.60 -6.21 -6.35
C ALA A 125 -7.94 -5.42 -7.48
N ALA A 126 -7.61 -4.17 -7.20
CA ALA A 126 -7.10 -3.24 -8.22
C ALA A 126 -5.79 -3.76 -8.84
N LEU A 127 -4.81 -4.18 -8.02
CA LEU A 127 -3.53 -4.68 -8.52
C LEU A 127 -3.71 -5.92 -9.41
N SER A 128 -4.56 -6.86 -9.03
CA SER A 128 -4.82 -8.06 -9.85
C SER A 128 -5.42 -7.71 -11.20
N ARG A 129 -6.32 -6.73 -11.26
CA ARG A 129 -6.88 -6.24 -12.52
C ARG A 129 -5.87 -5.49 -13.37
N ILE A 130 -4.98 -4.73 -12.75
CA ILE A 130 -3.86 -4.05 -13.44
C ILE A 130 -2.93 -5.09 -14.05
N ALA A 131 -2.49 -6.08 -13.27
CA ALA A 131 -1.62 -7.17 -13.73
C ALA A 131 -2.25 -8.01 -14.86
N ASN A 132 -3.58 -8.18 -14.85
CA ASN A 132 -4.30 -8.89 -15.91
C ASN A 132 -4.61 -8.02 -17.15
N GLY A 133 -4.25 -6.73 -17.16
CA GLY A 133 -4.63 -5.81 -18.25
C GLY A 133 -6.14 -5.53 -18.33
N THR A 134 -6.91 -5.83 -17.27
CA THR A 134 -8.38 -5.65 -17.25
C THR A 134 -8.83 -4.43 -16.46
N HIS A 135 -7.88 -3.64 -15.94
CA HIS A 135 -8.21 -2.41 -15.25
C HIS A 135 -8.58 -1.32 -16.26
N LYS A 136 -9.74 -0.66 -16.05
CA LYS A 136 -10.33 0.25 -17.05
C LYS A 136 -9.55 1.55 -17.26
N GLN A 137 -8.80 2.00 -16.27
CA GLN A 137 -8.20 3.34 -16.25
C GLN A 137 -6.68 3.32 -16.31
N ILE A 138 -6.05 2.20 -15.94
CA ILE A 138 -4.58 2.08 -15.86
C ILE A 138 -4.15 0.79 -16.56
N SER A 139 -3.10 0.92 -17.37
CA SER A 139 -2.32 -0.19 -17.92
C SER A 139 -0.90 -0.13 -17.39
N LEU A 140 -0.24 -1.26 -17.26
CA LEU A 140 1.19 -1.32 -16.90
C LEU A 140 2.04 -0.73 -18.03
N LEU A 141 3.10 -0.07 -17.63
CA LEU A 141 4.14 0.44 -18.52
C LEU A 141 5.48 -0.25 -18.18
N PRO A 142 6.39 -0.36 -19.15
CA PRO A 142 7.68 -1.05 -18.95
C PRO A 142 8.52 -0.51 -17.78
N ASP A 143 8.39 0.80 -17.48
CA ASP A 143 9.15 1.46 -16.42
C ASP A 143 8.37 1.57 -15.08
N ASP A 144 7.25 0.87 -14.94
CA ASP A 144 6.50 0.85 -13.69
C ASP A 144 7.22 0.01 -12.63
N LEU A 145 7.34 0.56 -11.44
CA LEU A 145 7.79 -0.17 -10.27
C LEU A 145 6.60 -0.59 -9.41
N VAL A 146 6.40 -1.88 -9.24
CA VAL A 146 5.33 -2.42 -8.39
C VAL A 146 5.88 -2.85 -7.03
N VAL A 147 5.32 -2.28 -5.97
CA VAL A 147 5.71 -2.52 -4.59
C VAL A 147 4.57 -3.22 -3.85
N PHE A 148 4.84 -4.41 -3.32
CA PHE A 148 3.96 -5.08 -2.37
C PHE A 148 4.34 -4.65 -0.95
N SER A 149 3.59 -3.72 -0.38
CA SER A 149 3.83 -3.21 0.97
C SER A 149 3.02 -3.99 2.01
N SER A 150 3.17 -5.32 1.99
CA SER A 150 2.59 -6.25 2.96
C SER A 150 3.28 -7.60 2.87
N SER A 151 3.24 -8.38 3.95
CA SER A 151 3.62 -9.78 3.93
C SER A 151 2.47 -10.66 3.43
N ALA A 152 2.81 -11.80 2.84
CA ALA A 152 1.82 -12.81 2.48
C ALA A 152 1.14 -13.36 3.75
N ILE A 153 -0.19 -13.37 3.76
CA ILE A 153 -0.96 -14.10 4.77
C ILE A 153 -0.81 -15.60 4.47
N PRO A 154 -0.62 -16.45 5.49
CA PRO A 154 -0.54 -17.91 5.29
C PRO A 154 -1.71 -18.42 4.43
N GLY A 155 -1.38 -19.19 3.38
CA GLY A 155 -2.35 -19.68 2.39
C GLY A 155 -2.49 -18.83 1.13
N ASN A 156 -2.08 -17.58 1.10
CA ASN A 156 -2.24 -16.70 -0.06
C ASN A 156 -1.02 -16.67 -1.01
N ALA A 157 0.06 -17.37 -0.69
CA ALA A 157 1.31 -17.33 -1.47
C ALA A 157 1.10 -17.66 -2.95
N SER A 158 0.28 -18.66 -3.27
CA SER A 158 -0.02 -19.04 -4.66
C SER A 158 -0.74 -17.91 -5.44
N SER A 159 -1.72 -17.27 -4.81
CA SER A 159 -2.46 -16.16 -5.42
C SER A 159 -1.57 -14.94 -5.66
N ILE A 160 -0.69 -14.62 -4.71
CA ILE A 160 0.28 -13.53 -4.82
C ILE A 160 1.27 -13.83 -5.95
N ASN A 161 1.84 -15.04 -6.00
CA ASN A 161 2.77 -15.45 -7.06
C ASN A 161 2.11 -15.40 -8.45
N ASN A 162 0.82 -15.73 -8.55
CA ASN A 162 0.09 -15.60 -9.83
C ASN A 162 -0.01 -14.13 -10.28
N VAL A 163 -0.18 -13.19 -9.36
CA VAL A 163 -0.17 -11.75 -9.70
C VAL A 163 1.24 -11.32 -10.09
N ILE A 164 2.26 -11.70 -9.32
CA ILE A 164 3.66 -11.38 -9.62
C ILE A 164 4.05 -11.88 -11.01
N ASN A 165 3.74 -13.12 -11.35
CA ASN A 165 4.04 -13.71 -12.68
C ASN A 165 3.38 -12.99 -13.85
N LYS A 166 2.32 -12.22 -13.62
CA LYS A 166 1.64 -11.42 -14.64
C LYS A 166 2.19 -9.99 -14.76
N LEU A 167 2.95 -9.55 -13.76
CA LEU A 167 3.61 -8.27 -13.76
C LEU A 167 4.95 -8.30 -14.53
N TYR A 168 5.48 -9.51 -14.76
CA TYR A 168 6.65 -9.78 -15.62
C TYR A 168 6.24 -10.10 -17.06
#